data_5b75b3597c0d50e1de63b1869c1ec262
#
_entry.id   5b75b3597c0d50e1de63b1869c1ec262
#
_cell.length_a   1.000
_cell.length_b   1.000
_cell.length_c   1.000
_cell.angle_alpha   90.00
_cell.angle_beta   90.00
_cell.angle_gamma   90.00
#
_symmetry.space_group_name_H-M   'P 1'
#
loop_
_entity.id
_entity.type
_entity.pdbx_description
1 polymer ?
#
loop_
_entity_poly.entity_id
_entity_poly.type
_entity_poly.pdbx_seq_one_letter_code
_entity_poly.pdbx_strand_id
1 'polypeptide(L)'
;MRTSGSRLNSVRCATALTVSGWKNNCVIEFDASGRIQSLREDSQSDVDLDLKGTVIAGIPNLHSHAHQKVITGLTEHRIAGQDDFWGWRELMYRANARLDPGQLQTIARYLYIDMLLKGY
;
A
#
# COMPACT_ATOMS: atom_id res chain seq x y z
N MET A 1 -16.58 19.84 -5.05
CA MET A 1 -15.13 19.71 -5.06
C MET A 1 -14.61 20.33 -3.76
N ARG A 2 -14.38 19.54 -2.71
CA ARG A 2 -13.86 20.06 -1.43
C ARG A 2 -12.36 20.27 -1.60
N THR A 3 -11.96 21.52 -1.60
CA THR A 3 -10.55 21.96 -1.61
C THR A 3 -10.02 21.98 -0.18
N SER A 4 -8.75 21.60 -0.04
CA SER A 4 -7.90 21.62 1.16
C SER A 4 -8.23 20.62 2.24
N GLY A 5 -7.44 19.58 2.36
CA GLY A 5 -6.91 18.98 3.60
C GLY A 5 -7.86 18.63 4.76
N SER A 6 -9.19 18.59 4.57
CA SER A 6 -10.08 18.14 5.64
C SER A 6 -9.91 16.63 5.82
N ARG A 7 -9.48 16.26 7.00
CA ARG A 7 -9.36 14.88 7.41
C ARG A 7 -10.72 14.18 7.30
N LEU A 8 -10.74 12.97 6.75
CA LEU A 8 -11.91 12.12 6.78
C LEU A 8 -12.09 11.57 8.20
N ASN A 9 -13.27 11.75 8.77
CA ASN A 9 -13.64 11.20 10.07
C ASN A 9 -14.57 10.00 9.94
N SER A 10 -15.26 9.88 8.80
CA SER A 10 -16.19 8.78 8.56
C SER A 10 -16.24 8.38 7.08
N VAL A 11 -16.34 7.09 6.86
CA VAL A 11 -16.45 6.50 5.51
C VAL A 11 -17.55 5.45 5.54
N ARG A 12 -18.49 5.54 4.58
CA ARG A 12 -19.40 4.41 4.29
C ARG A 12 -18.85 3.58 3.16
N CYS A 13 -19.03 2.27 3.21
CA CYS A 13 -18.81 1.37 2.10
C CYS A 13 -19.96 0.40 1.90
N ALA A 14 -20.15 -0.05 0.66
CA ALA A 14 -21.21 -1.01 0.34
C ALA A 14 -21.00 -2.34 1.06
N THR A 15 -19.76 -2.79 1.15
CA THR A 15 -19.39 -4.04 1.84
C THR A 15 -18.01 -3.87 2.50
N ALA A 16 -17.83 -4.43 3.69
CA ALA A 16 -16.54 -4.50 4.36
C ALA A 16 -16.21 -5.92 4.82
N LEU A 17 -14.95 -6.33 4.68
CA LEU A 17 -14.44 -7.53 5.32
C LEU A 17 -13.92 -7.16 6.71
N THR A 18 -14.53 -7.75 7.74
CA THR A 18 -14.19 -7.52 9.15
C THR A 18 -13.71 -8.80 9.81
N VAL A 19 -13.24 -8.72 11.03
CA VAL A 19 -12.87 -9.90 11.83
C VAL A 19 -14.04 -10.86 12.08
N SER A 20 -15.28 -10.38 12.01
CA SER A 20 -16.51 -11.18 12.14
C SER A 20 -17.12 -11.57 10.79
N GLY A 21 -16.39 -11.41 9.68
CA GLY A 21 -16.83 -11.72 8.33
C GLY A 21 -17.31 -10.50 7.55
N TRP A 22 -18.02 -10.76 6.46
CA TRP A 22 -18.54 -9.73 5.57
C TRP A 22 -19.70 -8.97 6.21
N LYS A 23 -19.66 -7.65 6.08
CA LYS A 23 -20.70 -6.73 6.54
C LYS A 23 -21.15 -5.84 5.39
N ASN A 24 -22.43 -5.49 5.34
CA ASN A 24 -23.01 -4.63 4.32
C ASN A 24 -23.29 -3.22 4.89
N ASN A 25 -23.25 -2.20 4.03
CA ASN A 25 -23.55 -0.81 4.40
C ASN A 25 -22.80 -0.37 5.66
N CYS A 26 -21.48 -0.61 5.69
CA CYS A 26 -20.66 -0.30 6.84
C CYS A 26 -20.28 1.17 6.88
N VAL A 27 -20.43 1.77 8.05
CA VAL A 27 -19.84 3.05 8.41
C VAL A 27 -18.65 2.79 9.29
N ILE A 28 -17.49 3.32 8.87
CA ILE A 28 -16.22 3.26 9.58
C ILE A 28 -15.90 4.67 10.06
N GLU A 29 -15.75 4.84 11.37
CA GLU A 29 -15.42 6.12 11.98
C GLU A 29 -13.96 6.10 12.47
N PHE A 30 -13.29 7.25 12.33
CA PHE A 30 -11.88 7.40 12.70
C PHE A 30 -11.74 8.44 13.80
N ASP A 31 -10.85 8.16 14.74
CA ASP A 31 -10.45 9.12 15.76
C ASP A 31 -9.51 10.22 15.21
N ALA A 32 -9.16 11.17 16.08
CA ALA A 32 -8.23 12.25 15.73
C ALA A 32 -6.81 11.76 15.36
N SER A 33 -6.42 10.54 15.66
CA SER A 33 -5.14 9.94 15.25
C SER A 33 -5.23 9.16 13.92
N GLY A 34 -6.45 8.98 13.36
CA GLY A 34 -6.73 8.22 12.14
C GLY A 34 -6.89 6.72 12.39
N ARG A 35 -7.08 6.32 13.63
CA ARG A 35 -7.40 4.94 13.97
C ARG A 35 -8.89 4.70 13.85
N ILE A 36 -9.27 3.50 13.47
CA ILE A 36 -10.68 3.08 13.45
C ILE A 36 -11.19 3.08 14.89
N GLN A 37 -12.20 3.92 15.14
CA GLN A 37 -12.87 4.06 16.42
C GLN A 37 -14.10 3.17 16.50
N SER A 38 -14.89 3.11 15.43
CA SER A 38 -16.08 2.28 15.33
C SER A 38 -16.27 1.71 13.94
N LEU A 39 -16.95 0.56 13.86
CA LEU A 39 -17.44 -0.03 12.64
C LEU A 39 -18.86 -0.53 12.91
N ARG A 40 -19.85 -0.04 12.17
CA ARG A 40 -21.25 -0.41 12.33
C ARG A 40 -21.95 -0.51 10.99
N GLU A 41 -22.99 -1.30 10.94
CA GLU A 41 -23.87 -1.37 9.76
C GLU A 41 -24.90 -0.25 9.84
N ASP A 42 -24.86 0.70 8.89
CA ASP A 42 -25.74 1.84 8.85
C ASP A 42 -25.82 2.43 7.44
N SER A 43 -27.00 2.43 6.86
CA SER A 43 -27.25 2.97 5.53
C SER A 43 -27.72 4.44 5.51
N GLN A 44 -28.02 5.02 6.68
CA GLN A 44 -28.70 6.31 6.79
C GLN A 44 -27.84 7.46 7.31
N SER A 45 -26.73 7.19 8.01
CA SER A 45 -25.87 8.24 8.57
C SER A 45 -25.23 9.09 7.48
N ASP A 46 -25.12 10.39 7.73
CA ASP A 46 -24.24 11.25 6.95
C ASP A 46 -22.79 10.89 7.19
N VAL A 47 -21.98 10.85 6.14
CA VAL A 47 -20.57 10.49 6.17
C VAL A 47 -19.74 11.43 5.31
N ASP A 48 -18.44 11.55 5.63
CA ASP A 48 -17.55 12.41 4.84
C ASP A 48 -17.28 11.82 3.44
N LEU A 49 -17.27 10.49 3.33
CA LEU A 49 -17.05 9.78 2.07
C LEU A 49 -17.96 8.55 1.96
N ASP A 50 -18.66 8.42 0.85
CA ASP A 50 -19.50 7.26 0.52
C ASP A 50 -18.88 6.48 -0.64
N LEU A 51 -18.28 5.32 -0.31
CA LEU A 51 -17.69 4.39 -1.26
C LEU A 51 -18.73 3.35 -1.71
N LYS A 52 -18.92 3.23 -3.01
CA LYS A 52 -19.87 2.24 -3.58
C LYS A 52 -19.25 0.84 -3.73
N GLY A 53 -18.01 0.66 -3.28
CA GLY A 53 -17.25 -0.58 -3.43
C GLY A 53 -17.10 -1.37 -2.14
N THR A 54 -16.31 -2.43 -2.26
CA THR A 54 -15.89 -3.27 -1.14
C THR A 54 -14.61 -2.72 -0.51
N VAL A 55 -14.58 -2.69 0.82
CA VAL A 55 -13.42 -2.29 1.61
C VAL A 55 -12.86 -3.48 2.36
N ILE A 56 -11.58 -3.65 2.31
CA ILE A 56 -10.82 -4.59 3.12
C ILE A 56 -9.71 -3.84 3.87
N ALA A 57 -9.24 -4.40 4.97
CA ALA A 57 -8.05 -3.87 5.64
C ALA A 57 -6.84 -3.95 4.71
N GLY A 58 -5.93 -2.97 4.81
CA GLY A 58 -4.64 -3.02 4.13
C GLY A 58 -3.88 -4.29 4.51
N ILE A 59 -3.11 -4.84 3.58
CA ILE A 59 -2.36 -6.08 3.78
C ILE A 59 -1.03 -5.74 4.47
N PRO A 60 -0.76 -6.23 5.70
CA PRO A 60 0.52 -5.97 6.35
C PRO A 60 1.65 -6.67 5.59
N ASN A 61 2.66 -5.91 5.19
CA ASN A 61 3.86 -6.45 4.57
C ASN A 61 4.98 -6.53 5.61
N LEU A 62 5.36 -7.75 6.00
CA LEU A 62 6.40 -8.02 7.00
C LEU A 62 7.76 -8.35 6.37
N HIS A 63 7.84 -8.41 5.04
CA HIS A 63 9.08 -8.72 4.33
C HIS A 63 9.14 -7.98 3.01
N SER A 64 10.13 -7.11 2.85
CA SER A 64 10.40 -6.44 1.58
C SER A 64 11.89 -6.14 1.43
N HIS A 65 12.37 -6.20 0.19
CA HIS A 65 13.74 -5.88 -0.19
C HIS A 65 13.76 -4.55 -0.91
N ALA A 66 13.59 -3.45 -0.18
CA ALA A 66 13.41 -2.11 -0.73
C ALA A 66 14.51 -1.70 -1.72
N HIS A 67 15.77 -2.06 -1.43
CA HIS A 67 16.91 -1.77 -2.28
C HIS A 67 16.82 -2.40 -3.69
N GLN A 68 16.10 -3.53 -3.82
CA GLN A 68 15.91 -4.18 -5.13
C GLN A 68 15.01 -3.38 -6.08
N LYS A 69 14.28 -2.38 -5.56
CA LYS A 69 13.47 -1.49 -6.41
C LYS A 69 14.30 -0.76 -7.46
N VAL A 70 15.59 -0.52 -7.19
CA VAL A 70 16.49 0.17 -8.12
C VAL A 70 16.79 -0.63 -9.40
N ILE A 71 16.68 -1.95 -9.33
CA ILE A 71 16.93 -2.83 -10.49
C ILE A 71 15.64 -3.23 -11.23
N THR A 72 14.48 -2.68 -10.84
CA THR A 72 13.22 -2.90 -11.55
C THR A 72 13.37 -2.51 -13.02
N GLY A 73 12.99 -3.39 -13.93
CA GLY A 73 13.11 -3.21 -15.38
C GLY A 73 14.46 -3.66 -15.96
N LEU A 74 15.51 -3.76 -15.17
CA LEU A 74 16.82 -4.24 -15.65
C LEU A 74 16.92 -5.76 -15.74
N THR A 75 16.07 -6.47 -15.00
CA THR A 75 16.06 -7.93 -14.89
C THR A 75 14.89 -8.58 -15.60
N GLU A 76 14.05 -7.80 -16.26
CA GLU A 76 12.80 -8.26 -16.87
C GLU A 76 12.96 -8.62 -18.36
N HIS A 77 14.12 -8.32 -18.93
CA HIS A 77 14.44 -8.68 -20.31
C HIS A 77 15.32 -9.92 -20.35
N ARG A 78 14.83 -10.98 -20.99
CA ARG A 78 15.61 -12.18 -21.25
C ARG A 78 16.70 -11.90 -22.29
N ILE A 79 17.95 -12.03 -21.89
CA ILE A 79 19.08 -12.08 -22.81
C ILE A 79 19.42 -13.55 -23.01
N ALA A 80 19.24 -14.07 -24.22
CA ALA A 80 19.48 -15.47 -24.52
C ALA A 80 20.87 -15.93 -24.03
N GLY A 81 20.89 -16.93 -23.17
CA GLY A 81 22.13 -17.51 -22.62
C GLY A 81 22.66 -16.91 -21.32
N GLN A 82 21.95 -15.91 -20.72
CA GLN A 82 22.37 -15.29 -19.44
C GLN A 82 21.29 -15.26 -18.36
N ASP A 83 20.19 -15.98 -18.57
CA ASP A 83 19.03 -15.94 -17.69
C ASP A 83 19.07 -17.00 -16.62
N ASP A 84 19.95 -16.81 -15.65
CA ASP A 84 19.93 -17.63 -14.46
C ASP A 84 19.90 -16.76 -13.19
N PHE A 85 19.64 -17.41 -12.08
CA PHE A 85 19.68 -16.79 -10.75
C PHE A 85 21.02 -16.06 -10.50
N TRP A 86 22.12 -16.56 -11.05
CA TRP A 86 23.45 -16.00 -10.82
C TRP A 86 23.65 -14.67 -11.54
N GLY A 87 23.15 -14.54 -12.76
CA GLY A 87 23.16 -13.27 -13.51
C GLY A 87 22.33 -12.19 -12.81
N TRP A 88 21.13 -12.54 -12.34
CA TRP A 88 20.30 -11.65 -11.53
C TRP A 88 21.00 -11.22 -10.23
N ARG A 89 21.60 -12.17 -9.52
CA ARG A 89 22.33 -11.91 -8.27
C ARG A 89 23.51 -10.97 -8.48
N GLU A 90 24.29 -11.19 -9.51
CA GLU A 90 25.45 -10.35 -9.87
C GLU A 90 25.02 -8.92 -10.17
N LEU A 91 23.94 -8.75 -10.93
CA LEU A 91 23.37 -7.42 -11.23
C LEU A 91 22.92 -6.72 -9.95
N MET A 92 22.25 -7.43 -9.05
CA MET A 92 21.79 -6.91 -7.77
C MET A 92 22.97 -6.42 -6.91
N TYR A 93 24.04 -7.21 -6.80
CA TYR A 93 25.24 -6.84 -6.04
C TYR A 93 25.94 -5.63 -6.64
N ARG A 94 26.09 -5.56 -7.96
CA ARG A 94 26.68 -4.40 -8.64
C ARG A 94 25.87 -3.13 -8.49
N ALA A 95 24.55 -3.25 -8.52
CA ALA A 95 23.66 -2.11 -8.26
C ALA A 95 23.80 -1.63 -6.81
N ASN A 96 23.73 -2.55 -5.84
CA ASN A 96 23.84 -2.19 -4.42
C ASN A 96 25.19 -1.57 -4.06
N ALA A 97 26.29 -2.05 -4.64
CA ALA A 97 27.62 -1.50 -4.39
C ALA A 97 27.79 -0.04 -4.85
N ARG A 98 26.87 0.47 -5.66
CA ARG A 98 26.87 1.86 -6.15
C ARG A 98 25.94 2.79 -5.36
N LEU A 99 25.17 2.25 -4.42
CA LEU A 99 24.21 3.04 -3.65
C LEU A 99 24.84 3.54 -2.36
N ASP A 100 24.71 4.83 -2.12
CA ASP A 100 25.00 5.43 -0.82
C ASP A 100 23.79 5.31 0.14
N PRO A 101 23.97 5.58 1.46
CA PRO A 101 22.89 5.49 2.42
C PRO A 101 21.71 6.42 2.13
N GLY A 102 21.95 7.62 1.57
CA GLY A 102 20.89 8.58 1.21
C GLY A 102 20.04 8.08 0.05
N GLN A 103 20.68 7.47 -0.94
CA GLN A 103 19.99 6.84 -2.07
C GLN A 103 19.15 5.63 -1.60
N LEU A 104 19.69 4.79 -0.69
CA LEU A 104 18.95 3.68 -0.10
C LEU A 104 17.72 4.17 0.66
N GLN A 105 17.84 5.25 1.43
CA GLN A 105 16.70 5.85 2.13
C GLN A 105 15.65 6.37 1.15
N THR A 106 16.07 6.99 0.06
CA THR A 106 15.16 7.50 -0.98
C THR A 106 14.40 6.38 -1.67
N ILE A 107 15.09 5.30 -2.03
CA ILE A 107 14.50 4.10 -2.64
C ILE A 107 13.49 3.47 -1.69
N ALA A 108 13.85 3.32 -0.41
CA ALA A 108 12.96 2.74 0.60
C ALA A 108 11.70 3.61 0.79
N ARG A 109 11.84 4.93 0.89
CA ARG A 109 10.69 5.84 0.96
C ARG A 109 9.77 5.71 -0.24
N TYR A 110 10.34 5.67 -1.44
CA TYR A 110 9.56 5.48 -2.66
C TYR A 110 8.77 4.19 -2.63
N LEU A 111 9.43 3.06 -2.31
CA LEU A 111 8.76 1.76 -2.24
C LEU A 111 7.63 1.75 -1.21
N TYR A 112 7.88 2.24 0.01
CA TYR A 112 6.88 2.21 1.08
C TYR A 112 5.68 3.13 0.79
N ILE A 113 5.89 4.27 0.15
CA ILE A 113 4.78 5.12 -0.32
C ILE A 113 3.98 4.40 -1.40
N ASP A 114 4.64 3.78 -2.38
CA ASP A 114 3.98 3.00 -3.45
C ASP A 114 3.17 1.83 -2.87
N MET A 115 3.69 1.14 -1.86
CA MET A 115 3.00 0.08 -1.15
C MET A 115 1.75 0.60 -0.43
N LEU A 116 1.86 1.68 0.34
CA LEU A 116 0.71 2.30 1.02
C LEU A 116 -0.39 2.69 0.04
N LEU A 117 -0.03 3.29 -1.11
CA LEU A 117 -1.00 3.67 -2.14
C LEU A 117 -1.68 2.46 -2.80
N LYS A 118 -1.09 1.27 -2.68
CA LYS A 118 -1.61 0.00 -3.22
C LYS A 118 -2.26 -0.90 -2.17
N GLY A 119 -2.39 -0.43 -0.94
CA GLY A 119 -3.10 -1.15 0.12
C GLY A 119 -2.24 -2.10 0.97
N TYR A 120 -0.92 -1.87 1.01
CA TYR A 120 0.02 -2.59 1.88
C TYR A 120 0.33 -1.79 3.14
#